data_7f8b26c8a6d4c0a5c1d645f3c869ab26
#
_entry.id   7f8b26c8a6d4c0a5c1d645f3c869ab26
#
_cell.length_a   1.000
_cell.length_b   1.000
_cell.length_c   1.000
_cell.angle_alpha   90.00
_cell.angle_beta   90.00
_cell.angle_gamma   90.00
#
_symmetry.space_group_name_H-M   'P 1'
#
loop_
_entity.id
_entity.type
_entity.pdbx_description
1 polymer ?
#
loop_
_entity_poly.entity_id
_entity_poly.type
_entity_poly.pdbx_seq_one_letter_code
_entity_poly.pdbx_strand_id
1 'polypeptide(L)'
;MQPPGAHATPPCADALVNAGLARVVAAMQDPNPDVSGRGLLRLMNAGIGVQCGVLESEARALNKGFLKRMETGQPYIRVKMAMSLDGRTAMASGESQWITGPEARSAVQRLRAQSSVVLTGADTVLADKARLTVRPDELGLNAELTALAAARPPLRVLIDGRLRVPLDAPFFQAGSALVVTCAAASARGRYQEEGHEMLALADSAGHVDLRKLMGELATRGVNEVLVEAGPRLAGAFARLGLVDEFQIFIAGKFLGSSARPLLDLPLAQMSEALELNIVQMRAVGNDWRVIALPVRAPGV
;
A
#
# COMPACT_ATOMS: atom_id res chain seq x y z
N MET A 1 14.21 -13.95 -2.60
CA MET A 1 15.27 -14.85 -2.09
C MET A 1 15.36 -14.61 -0.59
N GLN A 2 14.99 -15.60 0.23
CA GLN A 2 15.18 -15.50 1.70
C GLN A 2 16.67 -15.49 2.00
N PRO A 3 17.16 -14.67 2.96
CA PRO A 3 18.56 -14.70 3.35
C PRO A 3 18.90 -16.08 3.92
N PRO A 4 20.09 -16.65 3.61
CA PRO A 4 20.54 -17.90 4.18
C PRO A 4 20.77 -17.70 5.69
N GLY A 5 20.06 -18.47 6.53
CA GLY A 5 20.27 -18.49 7.98
C GLY A 5 19.07 -18.16 8.86
N ALA A 6 17.89 -17.88 8.30
CA ALA A 6 16.68 -17.85 9.11
C ALA A 6 16.33 -19.28 9.53
N HIS A 7 16.62 -19.66 10.78
CA HIS A 7 16.06 -20.87 11.37
C HIS A 7 14.53 -20.75 11.25
N ALA A 8 13.93 -21.57 10.40
CA ALA A 8 12.49 -21.64 10.28
C ALA A 8 11.94 -21.99 11.68
N THR A 9 11.19 -21.09 12.28
CA THR A 9 10.48 -21.37 13.53
C THR A 9 9.64 -22.64 13.29
N PRO A 10 9.70 -23.65 14.21
CA PRO A 10 8.88 -24.84 14.06
C PRO A 10 7.42 -24.45 13.84
N PRO A 11 6.66 -25.23 13.03
CA PRO A 11 5.24 -24.93 12.82
C PRO A 11 4.52 -24.73 14.15
N CYS A 12 3.69 -23.70 14.27
CA CYS A 12 2.94 -23.39 15.51
C CYS A 12 2.18 -24.61 16.03
N ALA A 13 1.67 -25.45 15.14
CA ALA A 13 0.98 -26.70 15.50
C ALA A 13 1.87 -27.65 16.31
N ASP A 14 3.16 -27.76 15.99
CA ASP A 14 4.11 -28.61 16.74
C ASP A 14 4.34 -28.09 18.16
N ALA A 15 4.49 -26.79 18.30
CA ALA A 15 4.64 -26.17 19.61
C ALA A 15 3.39 -26.39 20.48
N LEU A 16 2.18 -26.30 19.89
CA LEU A 16 0.92 -26.53 20.60
C LEU A 16 0.75 -27.99 21.00
N VAL A 17 1.13 -28.95 20.13
CA VAL A 17 1.15 -30.40 20.47
C VAL A 17 2.10 -30.65 21.62
N ASN A 18 3.30 -30.14 21.56
CA ASN A 18 4.32 -30.32 22.61
C ASN A 18 3.95 -29.68 23.94
N ALA A 19 3.11 -28.62 23.91
CA ALA A 19 2.58 -27.99 25.11
C ALA A 19 1.46 -28.80 25.80
N GLY A 20 0.99 -29.91 25.20
CA GLY A 20 0.01 -30.81 25.77
C GLY A 20 -1.38 -30.18 25.94
N LEU A 21 -1.81 -29.32 25.01
CA LEU A 21 -3.11 -28.65 25.07
C LEU A 21 -4.26 -29.63 24.81
N ALA A 22 -5.34 -29.49 25.56
CA ALA A 22 -6.56 -30.30 25.37
C ALA A 22 -7.44 -29.75 24.22
N ARG A 23 -7.40 -28.42 23.98
CA ARG A 23 -8.24 -27.74 22.97
C ARG A 23 -7.54 -26.53 22.38
N VAL A 24 -7.74 -26.32 21.06
CA VAL A 24 -7.31 -25.14 20.32
C VAL A 24 -8.50 -24.52 19.60
N VAL A 25 -8.66 -23.20 19.71
CA VAL A 25 -9.64 -22.42 18.97
C VAL A 25 -8.88 -21.50 18.01
N ALA A 26 -9.07 -21.72 16.69
CA ALA A 26 -8.49 -20.91 15.64
C ALA A 26 -9.54 -19.98 15.05
N ALA A 27 -9.21 -18.71 14.85
CA ALA A 27 -10.14 -17.75 14.26
C ALA A 27 -10.42 -18.09 12.80
N MET A 28 -9.42 -18.52 12.04
CA MET A 28 -9.56 -18.90 10.63
C MET A 28 -8.52 -19.95 10.24
N GLN A 29 -8.78 -20.62 9.12
CA GLN A 29 -7.79 -21.45 8.45
C GLN A 29 -6.80 -20.56 7.67
N ASP A 30 -5.53 -20.94 7.66
CA ASP A 30 -4.52 -20.25 6.85
C ASP A 30 -4.85 -20.43 5.36
N PRO A 31 -5.00 -19.33 4.58
CA PRO A 31 -5.32 -19.42 3.16
C PRO A 31 -4.12 -19.79 2.29
N ASN A 32 -2.89 -19.80 2.84
CA ASN A 32 -1.69 -20.21 2.10
C ASN A 32 -1.81 -21.68 1.67
N PRO A 33 -1.82 -22.02 0.36
CA PRO A 33 -1.94 -23.39 -0.13
C PRO A 33 -0.88 -24.34 0.46
N ASP A 34 0.31 -23.81 0.77
CA ASP A 34 1.42 -24.58 1.32
C ASP A 34 1.21 -24.96 2.80
N VAL A 35 0.28 -24.32 3.49
CA VAL A 35 0.02 -24.52 4.93
C VAL A 35 -1.41 -24.98 5.19
N SER A 36 -2.34 -24.57 4.34
CA SER A 36 -3.79 -24.65 4.51
C SER A 36 -4.29 -25.96 5.13
N GLY A 37 -4.90 -25.86 6.29
CA GLY A 37 -5.49 -27.00 7.03
C GLY A 37 -4.51 -27.97 7.66
N ARG A 38 -3.24 -28.06 7.20
CA ARG A 38 -2.26 -29.05 7.71
C ARG A 38 -1.99 -28.89 9.20
N GLY A 39 -1.91 -27.67 9.69
CA GLY A 39 -1.74 -27.39 11.13
C GLY A 39 -2.92 -27.88 11.96
N LEU A 40 -4.16 -27.62 11.51
CA LEU A 40 -5.37 -28.08 12.19
C LEU A 40 -5.49 -29.60 12.19
N LEU A 41 -5.21 -30.25 11.05
CA LEU A 41 -5.18 -31.72 10.95
C LEU A 41 -4.13 -32.34 11.89
N ARG A 42 -2.95 -31.73 12.00
CA ARG A 42 -1.89 -32.20 12.93
C ARG A 42 -2.33 -32.13 14.38
N LEU A 43 -3.01 -31.07 14.79
CA LEU A 43 -3.59 -30.94 16.14
C LEU A 43 -4.64 -32.02 16.40
N MET A 44 -5.57 -32.24 15.47
CA MET A 44 -6.60 -33.29 15.56
C MET A 44 -5.98 -34.69 15.67
N ASN A 45 -4.96 -34.98 14.86
CA ASN A 45 -4.25 -36.26 14.88
C ASN A 45 -3.48 -36.51 16.19
N ALA A 46 -3.12 -35.43 16.91
CA ALA A 46 -2.52 -35.49 18.25
C ALA A 46 -3.57 -35.59 19.37
N GLY A 47 -4.87 -35.77 19.06
CA GLY A 47 -5.95 -35.88 20.04
C GLY A 47 -6.41 -34.56 20.63
N ILE A 48 -5.99 -33.42 20.10
CA ILE A 48 -6.37 -32.08 20.53
C ILE A 48 -7.71 -31.70 19.90
N GLY A 49 -8.69 -31.28 20.72
CA GLY A 49 -9.96 -30.74 20.22
C GLY A 49 -9.74 -29.44 19.45
N VAL A 50 -10.17 -29.38 18.18
CA VAL A 50 -10.00 -28.18 17.33
C VAL A 50 -11.34 -27.57 16.97
N GLN A 51 -11.47 -26.25 17.15
CA GLN A 51 -12.57 -25.44 16.65
C GLN A 51 -11.99 -24.33 15.76
N CYS A 52 -12.58 -24.12 14.57
CA CYS A 52 -12.14 -23.07 13.63
C CYS A 52 -13.33 -22.18 13.23
N GLY A 53 -13.06 -20.91 12.87
CA GLY A 53 -14.08 -19.96 12.38
C GLY A 53 -14.61 -19.00 13.46
N VAL A 54 -14.07 -19.02 14.68
CA VAL A 54 -14.48 -18.10 15.75
C VAL A 54 -13.85 -16.73 15.53
N LEU A 55 -14.66 -15.69 15.30
CA LEU A 55 -14.21 -14.33 14.97
C LEU A 55 -13.40 -14.29 13.65
N GLU A 56 -13.81 -15.06 12.65
CA GLU A 56 -13.11 -15.12 11.36
C GLU A 56 -13.08 -13.75 10.66
N SER A 57 -14.18 -13.01 10.67
CA SER A 57 -14.28 -11.68 10.06
C SER A 57 -13.28 -10.69 10.64
N GLU A 58 -13.11 -10.71 11.95
CA GLU A 58 -12.15 -9.86 12.67
C GLU A 58 -10.71 -10.27 12.37
N ALA A 59 -10.43 -11.57 12.33
CA ALA A 59 -9.12 -12.09 11.97
C ALA A 59 -8.74 -11.73 10.53
N ARG A 60 -9.67 -11.83 9.60
CA ARG A 60 -9.50 -11.41 8.20
C ARG A 60 -9.24 -9.91 8.11
N ALA A 61 -9.92 -9.09 8.90
CA ALA A 61 -9.73 -7.64 8.92
C ALA A 61 -8.33 -7.22 9.40
N LEU A 62 -7.69 -8.01 10.28
CA LEU A 62 -6.32 -7.77 10.76
C LEU A 62 -5.25 -8.09 9.71
N ASN A 63 -5.50 -9.01 8.79
CA ASN A 63 -4.51 -9.57 7.87
C ASN A 63 -4.86 -9.35 6.38
N LYS A 64 -5.58 -8.29 6.05
CA LYS A 64 -6.13 -8.00 4.71
C LYS A 64 -5.10 -8.20 3.59
N GLY A 65 -3.89 -7.69 3.76
CA GLY A 65 -2.85 -7.75 2.74
C GLY A 65 -2.33 -9.17 2.51
N PHE A 66 -2.06 -9.92 3.58
CA PHE A 66 -1.64 -11.32 3.48
C PHE A 66 -2.72 -12.17 2.83
N LEU A 67 -3.97 -12.06 3.30
CA LEU A 67 -5.10 -12.81 2.77
C LEU A 67 -5.31 -12.55 1.28
N LYS A 68 -5.38 -11.27 0.89
CA LYS A 68 -5.55 -10.92 -0.52
C LYS A 68 -4.43 -11.50 -1.38
N ARG A 69 -3.16 -11.38 -0.94
CA ARG A 69 -2.04 -11.94 -1.69
C ARG A 69 -2.14 -13.46 -1.85
N MET A 70 -2.53 -14.18 -0.79
CA MET A 70 -2.67 -15.65 -0.87
C MET A 70 -3.86 -16.07 -1.74
N GLU A 71 -4.99 -15.37 -1.64
CA GLU A 71 -6.23 -15.72 -2.33
C GLU A 71 -6.26 -15.28 -3.80
N THR A 72 -5.57 -14.16 -4.14
CA THR A 72 -5.69 -13.55 -5.47
C THR A 72 -4.37 -13.35 -6.22
N GLY A 73 -3.23 -13.59 -5.56
CA GLY A 73 -1.91 -13.28 -6.12
C GLY A 73 -1.66 -11.78 -6.29
N GLN A 74 -2.40 -10.90 -5.59
CA GLN A 74 -2.28 -9.45 -5.68
C GLN A 74 -2.12 -8.84 -4.28
N PRO A 75 -1.33 -7.76 -4.09
CA PRO A 75 -1.23 -7.06 -2.82
C PRO A 75 -2.53 -6.29 -2.52
N TYR A 76 -2.74 -5.95 -1.25
CA TYR A 76 -3.78 -5.02 -0.84
C TYR A 76 -3.33 -3.58 -1.13
N ILE A 77 -4.11 -2.85 -1.91
CA ILE A 77 -3.73 -1.53 -2.43
C ILE A 77 -4.53 -0.45 -1.73
N ARG A 78 -3.84 0.39 -0.95
CA ARG A 78 -4.38 1.62 -0.37
C ARG A 78 -3.95 2.81 -1.20
N VAL A 79 -4.90 3.64 -1.62
CA VAL A 79 -4.61 4.94 -2.24
C VAL A 79 -4.83 6.03 -1.19
N LYS A 80 -3.74 6.69 -0.79
CA LYS A 80 -3.81 7.83 0.14
C LYS A 80 -3.87 9.13 -0.64
N MET A 81 -4.83 9.97 -0.28
CA MET A 81 -5.00 11.30 -0.85
C MET A 81 -5.24 12.34 0.24
N ALA A 82 -4.88 13.59 -0.06
CA ALA A 82 -5.21 14.74 0.76
C ALA A 82 -5.91 15.77 -0.11
N MET A 83 -7.01 16.34 0.38
CA MET A 83 -7.79 17.33 -0.36
C MET A 83 -8.31 18.44 0.54
N SER A 84 -8.65 19.56 -0.07
CA SER A 84 -9.49 20.59 0.52
C SER A 84 -10.96 20.14 0.57
N LEU A 85 -11.80 20.91 1.26
CA LEU A 85 -13.24 20.63 1.39
C LEU A 85 -13.96 20.64 0.03
N ASP A 86 -13.44 21.40 -0.96
CA ASP A 86 -13.92 21.43 -2.35
C ASP A 86 -13.23 20.40 -3.28
N GLY A 87 -12.58 19.37 -2.70
CA GLY A 87 -12.03 18.23 -3.46
C GLY A 87 -10.78 18.54 -4.29
N ARG A 88 -9.92 19.46 -3.83
CA ARG A 88 -8.71 19.88 -4.56
C ARG A 88 -7.44 19.44 -3.86
N THR A 89 -6.42 19.09 -4.64
CA THR A 89 -5.16 18.51 -4.15
C THR A 89 -3.96 19.43 -4.31
N ALA A 90 -4.07 20.47 -5.09
CA ALA A 90 -3.06 21.50 -5.27
C ALA A 90 -3.67 22.73 -5.92
N MET A 91 -3.02 23.88 -5.79
CA MET A 91 -3.38 25.08 -6.55
C MET A 91 -3.15 24.86 -8.06
N ALA A 92 -3.69 25.71 -8.92
CA ALA A 92 -3.44 25.69 -10.36
C ALA A 92 -1.93 25.79 -10.67
N SER A 93 -1.19 26.58 -9.89
CA SER A 93 0.27 26.70 -9.97
C SER A 93 1.03 25.39 -9.69
N GLY A 94 0.39 24.43 -9.02
CA GLY A 94 1.01 23.21 -8.52
C GLY A 94 1.42 23.26 -7.06
N GLU A 95 1.28 24.38 -6.38
CA GLU A 95 1.52 24.49 -4.94
C GLU A 95 0.56 23.57 -4.17
N SER A 96 1.11 22.65 -3.35
CA SER A 96 0.37 21.62 -2.62
C SER A 96 0.69 21.58 -1.12
N GLN A 97 1.71 22.27 -0.68
CA GLN A 97 2.21 22.25 0.70
C GLN A 97 1.75 23.46 1.50
N TRP A 98 1.02 23.33 2.62
CA TRP A 98 0.48 22.08 3.16
C TRP A 98 -1.05 22.14 3.10
N ILE A 99 -1.67 21.12 2.51
CA ILE A 99 -3.14 21.04 2.50
C ILE A 99 -3.62 20.67 3.90
N THR A 100 -3.10 19.60 4.48
CA THR A 100 -3.51 19.04 5.76
C THR A 100 -2.53 19.38 6.89
N GLY A 101 -3.01 19.34 8.13
CA GLY A 101 -2.28 19.64 9.34
C GLY A 101 -1.26 18.57 9.77
N PRO A 102 -0.52 18.83 10.87
CA PRO A 102 0.54 17.95 11.34
C PRO A 102 0.03 16.58 11.80
N GLU A 103 -1.14 16.50 12.42
CA GLU A 103 -1.73 15.24 12.89
C GLU A 103 -2.10 14.32 11.74
N ALA A 104 -2.61 14.87 10.63
CA ALA A 104 -2.88 14.12 9.41
C ALA A 104 -1.58 13.64 8.78
N ARG A 105 -0.52 14.46 8.73
CA ARG A 105 0.81 14.03 8.25
C ARG A 105 1.38 12.90 9.12
N SER A 106 1.25 12.99 10.44
CA SER A 106 1.64 11.93 11.37
C SER A 106 0.87 10.62 11.09
N ALA A 107 -0.43 10.71 10.82
CA ALA A 107 -1.21 9.54 10.42
C ALA A 107 -0.70 8.92 9.10
N VAL A 108 -0.27 9.74 8.13
CA VAL A 108 0.34 9.25 6.87
C VAL A 108 1.69 8.57 7.13
N GLN A 109 2.52 9.07 8.06
CA GLN A 109 3.77 8.40 8.44
C GLN A 109 3.49 7.00 9.01
N ARG A 110 2.44 6.84 9.82
CA ARG A 110 2.01 5.53 10.32
C ARG A 110 1.52 4.61 9.20
N LEU A 111 0.80 5.12 8.21
CA LEU A 111 0.41 4.33 7.03
C LEU A 111 1.64 3.83 6.25
N ARG A 112 2.66 4.67 6.07
CA ARG A 112 3.93 4.26 5.45
C ARG A 112 4.60 3.15 6.24
N ALA A 113 4.72 3.32 7.56
CA ALA A 113 5.36 2.34 8.45
C ALA A 113 4.65 0.98 8.46
N GLN A 114 3.34 0.96 8.23
CA GLN A 114 2.51 -0.26 8.18
C GLN A 114 2.53 -0.95 6.81
N SER A 115 3.03 -0.28 5.76
CA SER A 115 2.97 -0.78 4.40
C SER A 115 4.26 -1.52 4.01
N SER A 116 4.15 -2.56 3.19
CA SER A 116 5.32 -3.24 2.62
C SER A 116 6.01 -2.37 1.54
N VAL A 117 5.19 -1.59 0.83
CA VAL A 117 5.62 -0.71 -0.27
C VAL A 117 4.96 0.65 -0.15
N VAL A 118 5.73 1.72 -0.39
CA VAL A 118 5.21 3.06 -0.69
C VAL A 118 5.51 3.39 -2.14
N LEU A 119 4.46 3.61 -2.92
CA LEU A 119 4.52 3.79 -4.37
C LEU A 119 4.10 5.21 -4.76
N THR A 120 4.86 5.82 -5.68
CA THR A 120 4.55 7.14 -6.23
C THR A 120 4.82 7.23 -7.73
N GLY A 121 4.42 8.35 -8.34
CA GLY A 121 4.73 8.71 -9.71
C GLY A 121 5.76 9.82 -9.82
N ALA A 122 6.41 9.92 -10.97
CA ALA A 122 7.42 10.93 -11.27
C ALA A 122 6.92 12.37 -11.04
N ASP A 123 5.65 12.67 -11.40
CA ASP A 123 5.08 14.01 -11.24
C ASP A 123 5.07 14.45 -9.77
N THR A 124 4.77 13.55 -8.83
CA THR A 124 4.80 13.85 -7.38
C THR A 124 6.23 14.11 -6.89
N VAL A 125 7.20 13.30 -7.34
CA VAL A 125 8.61 13.50 -6.94
C VAL A 125 9.13 14.83 -7.45
N LEU A 126 8.82 15.17 -8.70
CA LEU A 126 9.28 16.42 -9.32
C LEU A 126 8.63 17.66 -8.71
N ALA A 127 7.31 17.60 -8.43
CA ALA A 127 6.57 18.73 -7.89
C ALA A 127 6.85 18.97 -6.41
N ASP A 128 6.83 17.90 -5.60
CA ASP A 128 6.85 18.00 -4.13
C ASP A 128 8.23 17.74 -3.53
N LYS A 129 9.24 17.38 -4.35
CA LYS A 129 10.57 16.91 -3.90
C LYS A 129 10.43 15.76 -2.88
N ALA A 130 9.48 14.89 -3.10
CA ALA A 130 9.05 13.86 -2.16
C ALA A 130 10.14 12.80 -1.95
N ARG A 131 10.45 12.48 -0.69
CA ARG A 131 11.37 11.39 -0.32
C ARG A 131 10.66 10.06 -0.10
N LEU A 132 9.42 10.09 0.35
CA LEU A 132 8.56 8.94 0.71
C LEU A 132 9.18 7.99 1.74
N THR A 133 10.02 8.51 2.61
CA THR A 133 10.56 7.78 3.75
C THR A 133 9.59 7.85 4.95
N VAL A 134 9.68 6.87 5.84
CA VAL A 134 9.12 6.98 7.18
C VAL A 134 10.01 7.93 7.97
N ARG A 135 9.41 8.90 8.65
CA ARG A 135 10.08 9.86 9.52
C ARG A 135 9.75 9.54 10.96
N PRO A 136 10.68 8.97 11.73
CA PRO A 136 10.44 8.51 13.10
C PRO A 136 9.85 9.61 14.01
N ASP A 137 10.37 10.83 13.90
CA ASP A 137 9.94 11.97 14.71
C ASP A 137 8.49 12.43 14.44
N GLU A 138 7.94 12.04 13.28
CA GLU A 138 6.57 12.39 12.89
C GLU A 138 5.56 11.26 13.14
N LEU A 139 5.98 10.08 13.63
CA LEU A 139 5.07 8.94 13.86
C LEU A 139 4.08 9.19 15.00
N GLY A 140 4.47 9.95 16.02
CA GLY A 140 3.66 10.15 17.23
C GLY A 140 3.38 8.84 17.98
N LEU A 141 4.36 7.94 18.01
CA LEU A 141 4.33 6.64 18.68
C LEU A 141 5.32 6.62 19.85
N ASN A 142 5.22 5.63 20.74
CA ASN A 142 6.23 5.40 21.78
C ASN A 142 7.57 4.96 21.15
N ALA A 143 8.65 4.98 21.96
CA ALA A 143 10.01 4.70 21.49
C ALA A 143 10.16 3.29 20.90
N GLU A 144 9.52 2.27 21.48
CA GLU A 144 9.57 0.88 21.01
C GLU A 144 8.94 0.73 19.61
N LEU A 145 7.73 1.22 19.42
CA LEU A 145 7.04 1.17 18.13
C LEU A 145 7.74 2.03 17.07
N THR A 146 8.32 3.17 17.48
CA THR A 146 9.11 4.03 16.59
C THR A 146 10.36 3.31 16.11
N ALA A 147 11.09 2.63 17.01
CA ALA A 147 12.26 1.84 16.66
C ALA A 147 11.90 0.67 15.73
N LEU A 148 10.79 -0.02 15.99
CA LEU A 148 10.30 -1.10 15.13
C LEU A 148 9.96 -0.60 13.71
N ALA A 149 9.28 0.55 13.60
CA ALA A 149 8.97 1.18 12.31
C ALA A 149 10.22 1.59 11.53
N ALA A 150 11.25 2.12 12.24
CA ALA A 150 12.53 2.49 11.64
C ALA A 150 13.36 1.29 11.18
N ALA A 151 13.27 0.16 11.88
CA ALA A 151 14.01 -1.06 11.55
C ALA A 151 13.50 -1.78 10.30
N ARG A 152 12.26 -1.51 9.87
CA ARG A 152 11.61 -2.16 8.73
C ARG A 152 10.98 -1.13 7.79
N PRO A 153 11.80 -0.30 7.11
CA PRO A 153 11.27 0.69 6.18
C PRO A 153 10.61 0.00 4.98
N PRO A 154 9.51 0.57 4.45
CA PRO A 154 8.87 0.05 3.24
C PRO A 154 9.79 0.18 2.02
N LEU A 155 9.66 -0.73 1.07
CA LEU A 155 10.25 -0.57 -0.25
C LEU A 155 9.65 0.67 -0.93
N ARG A 156 10.49 1.59 -1.41
CA ARG A 156 10.05 2.75 -2.16
C ARG A 156 10.01 2.43 -3.64
N VAL A 157 8.84 2.62 -4.25
CA VAL A 157 8.62 2.34 -5.68
C VAL A 157 8.28 3.63 -6.42
N LEU A 158 9.05 3.93 -7.46
CA LEU A 158 8.82 5.06 -8.35
C LEU A 158 8.32 4.57 -9.70
N ILE A 159 7.15 5.04 -10.12
CA ILE A 159 6.67 4.89 -11.49
C ILE A 159 7.17 6.08 -12.30
N ASP A 160 8.17 5.85 -13.15
CA ASP A 160 8.72 6.84 -14.07
C ASP A 160 8.93 6.21 -15.46
N GLY A 161 7.87 6.15 -16.22
CA GLY A 161 7.86 5.52 -17.54
C GLY A 161 8.93 6.05 -18.50
N ARG A 162 9.37 7.29 -18.32
CA ARG A 162 10.32 7.99 -19.21
C ARG A 162 11.64 8.39 -18.54
N LEU A 163 11.87 7.98 -17.29
CA LEU A 163 13.06 8.32 -16.50
C LEU A 163 13.32 9.84 -16.42
N ARG A 164 12.27 10.60 -16.07
CA ARG A 164 12.30 12.06 -15.94
C ARG A 164 12.87 12.54 -14.61
N VAL A 165 12.82 11.73 -13.57
CA VAL A 165 13.30 12.10 -12.24
C VAL A 165 14.83 12.02 -12.24
N PRO A 166 15.54 13.12 -11.99
CA PRO A 166 16.99 13.12 -11.98
C PRO A 166 17.54 12.40 -10.73
N LEU A 167 18.74 11.82 -10.83
CA LEU A 167 19.36 11.02 -9.76
C LEU A 167 19.71 11.83 -8.51
N ASP A 168 19.88 13.14 -8.64
CA ASP A 168 20.08 14.07 -7.52
C ASP A 168 18.78 14.48 -6.82
N ALA A 169 17.62 13.99 -7.30
CA ALA A 169 16.35 14.26 -6.63
C ALA A 169 16.33 13.71 -5.19
N PRO A 170 15.69 14.41 -4.23
CA PRO A 170 15.60 13.97 -2.83
C PRO A 170 15.04 12.56 -2.65
N PHE A 171 14.27 12.07 -3.61
CA PHE A 171 13.77 10.69 -3.63
C PHE A 171 14.91 9.69 -3.68
N PHE A 172 15.86 9.84 -4.59
CA PHE A 172 16.98 8.93 -4.74
C PHE A 172 18.02 9.10 -3.63
N GLN A 173 18.25 10.32 -3.17
CA GLN A 173 19.16 10.62 -2.06
C GLN A 173 18.72 10.00 -0.71
N ALA A 174 17.48 9.56 -0.62
CA ALA A 174 16.95 8.91 0.59
C ALA A 174 17.23 7.39 0.66
N GLY A 175 18.04 6.82 -0.25
CA GLY A 175 18.43 5.41 -0.32
C GLY A 175 17.89 4.68 -1.56
N SER A 176 18.12 3.36 -1.65
CA SER A 176 17.72 2.55 -2.80
C SER A 176 16.20 2.55 -3.03
N ALA A 177 15.80 2.37 -4.28
CA ALA A 177 14.41 2.30 -4.69
C ALA A 177 14.22 1.34 -5.87
N LEU A 178 13.01 0.86 -6.07
CA LEU A 178 12.58 0.18 -7.29
C LEU A 178 12.00 1.23 -8.26
N VAL A 179 12.62 1.39 -9.41
CA VAL A 179 12.13 2.28 -10.47
C VAL A 179 11.47 1.46 -11.57
N VAL A 180 10.19 1.75 -11.81
CA VAL A 180 9.39 1.06 -12.83
C VAL A 180 9.26 1.97 -14.05
N THR A 181 9.67 1.48 -15.22
CA THR A 181 9.82 2.30 -16.41
C THR A 181 9.42 1.57 -17.69
N CYS A 182 9.18 2.34 -18.75
CA CYS A 182 9.03 1.85 -20.13
C CYS A 182 10.29 2.13 -20.98
N ALA A 183 11.31 2.77 -20.39
CA ALA A 183 12.50 3.17 -21.09
C ALA A 183 13.38 1.98 -21.52
N ALA A 184 14.14 2.15 -22.60
CA ALA A 184 15.06 1.15 -23.13
C ALA A 184 16.16 0.79 -22.12
N ALA A 185 16.77 -0.39 -22.30
CA ALA A 185 17.81 -0.90 -21.41
C ALA A 185 19.01 0.07 -21.27
N SER A 186 19.41 0.73 -22.37
CA SER A 186 20.52 1.69 -22.40
C SER A 186 20.30 2.91 -21.48
N ALA A 187 19.06 3.32 -21.24
CA ALA A 187 18.75 4.46 -20.39
C ALA A 187 18.72 4.11 -18.89
N ARG A 188 18.68 2.80 -18.54
CA ARG A 188 18.51 2.31 -17.16
C ARG A 188 19.82 2.16 -16.39
N GLY A 189 20.96 1.98 -17.09
CA GLY A 189 22.27 1.66 -16.50
C GLY A 189 22.69 2.63 -15.41
N ARG A 190 22.57 3.93 -15.66
CA ARG A 190 22.94 4.98 -14.68
C ARG A 190 22.20 4.89 -13.34
N TYR A 191 20.95 4.42 -13.32
CA TYR A 191 20.19 4.22 -12.08
C TYR A 191 20.65 2.97 -11.35
N GLN A 192 21.00 1.91 -12.09
CA GLN A 192 21.52 0.67 -11.52
C GLN A 192 22.92 0.86 -10.91
N GLU A 193 23.77 1.67 -11.53
CA GLU A 193 25.09 2.05 -11.02
C GLU A 193 25.01 2.78 -9.68
N GLU A 194 23.94 3.57 -9.48
CA GLU A 194 23.64 4.26 -8.20
C GLU A 194 22.89 3.34 -7.19
N GLY A 195 22.78 2.04 -7.46
CA GLY A 195 22.21 1.06 -6.54
C GLY A 195 20.68 0.99 -6.53
N HIS A 196 20.01 1.52 -7.57
CA HIS A 196 18.57 1.41 -7.70
C HIS A 196 18.19 0.18 -8.54
N GLU A 197 17.12 -0.51 -8.13
CA GLU A 197 16.56 -1.61 -8.91
C GLU A 197 15.70 -1.07 -10.04
N MET A 198 15.86 -1.63 -11.26
CA MET A 198 15.12 -1.21 -12.44
C MET A 198 14.21 -2.32 -12.94
N LEU A 199 12.91 -2.02 -13.11
CA LEU A 199 11.93 -2.93 -13.64
C LEU A 199 11.26 -2.32 -14.89
N ALA A 200 11.39 -2.98 -16.03
CA ALA A 200 10.76 -2.54 -17.26
C ALA A 200 9.43 -3.26 -17.45
N LEU A 201 8.34 -2.52 -17.38
CA LEU A 201 6.98 -3.02 -17.58
C LEU A 201 6.20 -2.01 -18.42
N ALA A 202 6.00 -2.32 -19.71
CA ALA A 202 5.18 -1.52 -20.57
C ALA A 202 3.88 -2.27 -20.93
N ASP A 203 2.76 -1.53 -20.98
CA ASP A 203 1.53 -1.99 -21.62
C ASP A 203 1.57 -1.76 -23.14
N SER A 204 0.52 -2.13 -23.84
CA SER A 204 0.41 -1.96 -25.30
C SER A 204 0.36 -0.50 -25.75
N ALA A 205 0.05 0.43 -24.87
CA ALA A 205 0.00 1.87 -25.13
C ALA A 205 1.32 2.59 -24.76
N GLY A 206 2.33 1.85 -24.28
CA GLY A 206 3.63 2.41 -23.87
C GLY A 206 3.62 3.07 -22.50
N HIS A 207 2.60 2.81 -21.67
CA HIS A 207 2.58 3.20 -20.26
C HIS A 207 3.04 2.05 -19.38
N VAL A 208 3.38 2.36 -18.12
CA VAL A 208 3.68 1.32 -17.13
C VAL A 208 2.45 0.47 -16.86
N ASP A 209 2.57 -0.86 -17.04
CA ASP A 209 1.51 -1.82 -16.77
C ASP A 209 1.34 -2.02 -15.26
N LEU A 210 0.35 -1.34 -14.68
CA LEU A 210 0.10 -1.39 -13.24
C LEU A 210 -0.37 -2.76 -12.76
N ARG A 211 -1.10 -3.53 -13.58
CA ARG A 211 -1.55 -4.89 -13.20
C ARG A 211 -0.38 -5.84 -13.09
N LYS A 212 0.53 -5.83 -14.09
CA LYS A 212 1.76 -6.63 -14.05
C LYS A 212 2.65 -6.20 -12.89
N LEU A 213 2.77 -4.89 -12.62
CA LEU A 213 3.53 -4.39 -11.47
C LEU A 213 2.99 -4.96 -10.15
N MET A 214 1.68 -4.96 -9.95
CA MET A 214 1.10 -5.51 -8.72
C MET A 214 1.35 -7.01 -8.59
N GLY A 215 1.24 -7.79 -9.68
CA GLY A 215 1.61 -9.20 -9.70
C GLY A 215 3.08 -9.43 -9.37
N GLU A 216 3.99 -8.65 -9.95
CA GLU A 216 5.42 -8.71 -9.66
C GLU A 216 5.73 -8.39 -8.19
N LEU A 217 5.07 -7.38 -7.60
CA LEU A 217 5.22 -7.08 -6.19
C LEU A 217 4.69 -8.21 -5.30
N ALA A 218 3.58 -8.85 -5.68
CA ALA A 218 3.04 -10.00 -4.93
C ALA A 218 4.00 -11.19 -4.95
N THR A 219 4.67 -11.50 -6.08
CA THR A 219 5.68 -12.57 -6.17
C THR A 219 6.90 -12.30 -5.30
N ARG A 220 7.21 -11.03 -5.03
CA ARG A 220 8.25 -10.58 -4.09
C ARG A 220 7.81 -10.65 -2.61
N GLY A 221 6.59 -11.13 -2.34
CA GLY A 221 6.06 -11.24 -0.98
C GLY A 221 5.43 -9.96 -0.43
N VAL A 222 5.18 -8.95 -1.29
CA VAL A 222 4.52 -7.70 -0.87
C VAL A 222 3.06 -7.95 -0.55
N ASN A 223 2.66 -7.70 0.70
CA ASN A 223 1.28 -7.83 1.14
C ASN A 223 0.48 -6.56 0.93
N GLU A 224 1.09 -5.39 1.16
CA GLU A 224 0.37 -4.11 1.17
C GLU A 224 1.15 -3.04 0.42
N VAL A 225 0.47 -2.32 -0.47
CA VAL A 225 0.99 -1.18 -1.23
C VAL A 225 0.23 0.08 -0.83
N LEU A 226 0.96 1.08 -0.35
CA LEU A 226 0.46 2.43 -0.15
C LEU A 226 0.80 3.27 -1.38
N VAL A 227 -0.20 3.71 -2.11
CA VAL A 227 -0.04 4.64 -3.24
C VAL A 227 -0.19 6.07 -2.74
N GLU A 228 0.89 6.84 -2.79
CA GLU A 228 0.91 8.27 -2.54
C GLU A 228 1.28 9.00 -3.83
N ALA A 229 0.28 9.42 -4.58
CA ALA A 229 0.49 9.96 -5.92
C ALA A 229 -0.50 11.08 -6.25
N GLY A 230 -0.18 11.85 -7.28
CA GLY A 230 -1.07 12.86 -7.82
C GLY A 230 -2.29 12.25 -8.54
N PRO A 231 -3.23 13.11 -8.97
CA PRO A 231 -4.54 12.69 -9.50
C PRO A 231 -4.47 11.70 -10.67
N ARG A 232 -3.46 11.82 -11.54
CA ARG A 232 -3.32 10.95 -12.73
C ARG A 232 -3.05 9.50 -12.35
N LEU A 233 -2.05 9.25 -11.49
CA LEU A 233 -1.68 7.89 -11.13
C LEU A 233 -2.73 7.29 -10.18
N ALA A 234 -3.24 8.05 -9.22
CA ALA A 234 -4.35 7.62 -8.36
C ALA A 234 -5.61 7.28 -9.19
N GLY A 235 -5.95 8.12 -10.18
CA GLY A 235 -7.03 7.87 -11.12
C GLY A 235 -6.80 6.63 -11.98
N ALA A 236 -5.55 6.35 -12.41
CA ALA A 236 -5.23 5.13 -13.15
C ALA A 236 -5.47 3.86 -12.31
N PHE A 237 -5.05 3.86 -11.03
CA PHE A 237 -5.37 2.76 -10.12
C PHE A 237 -6.88 2.56 -9.94
N ALA A 238 -7.62 3.66 -9.80
CA ALA A 238 -9.08 3.62 -9.65
C ALA A 238 -9.77 3.05 -10.90
N ARG A 239 -9.44 3.57 -12.11
CA ARG A 239 -10.01 3.09 -13.39
C ARG A 239 -9.75 1.61 -13.65
N LEU A 240 -8.58 1.12 -13.25
CA LEU A 240 -8.22 -0.29 -13.41
C LEU A 240 -8.85 -1.21 -12.35
N GLY A 241 -9.63 -0.68 -11.40
CA GLY A 241 -10.24 -1.46 -10.31
C GLY A 241 -9.21 -2.07 -9.36
N LEU A 242 -7.99 -1.49 -9.28
CA LEU A 242 -6.91 -2.02 -8.47
C LEU A 242 -7.00 -1.60 -6.99
N VAL A 243 -7.76 -0.54 -6.68
CA VAL A 243 -7.85 0.00 -5.33
C VAL A 243 -8.72 -0.88 -4.44
N ASP A 244 -8.23 -1.21 -3.26
CA ASP A 244 -9.00 -1.88 -2.22
C ASP A 244 -9.53 -0.90 -1.18
N GLU A 245 -8.77 0.16 -0.92
CA GLU A 245 -9.10 1.13 0.13
C GLU A 245 -8.62 2.53 -0.25
N PHE A 246 -9.48 3.51 -0.15
CA PHE A 246 -9.12 4.92 -0.20
C PHE A 246 -8.94 5.46 1.22
N GLN A 247 -7.82 6.15 1.46
CA GLN A 247 -7.52 6.89 2.70
C GLN A 247 -7.49 8.37 2.35
N ILE A 248 -8.61 9.07 2.54
CA ILE A 248 -8.77 10.47 2.13
C ILE A 248 -8.69 11.37 3.36
N PHE A 249 -7.74 12.31 3.35
CA PHE A 249 -7.61 13.35 4.35
C PHE A 249 -8.20 14.64 3.82
N ILE A 250 -9.19 15.24 4.52
CA ILE A 250 -9.94 16.41 4.10
C ILE A 250 -9.59 17.57 5.02
N ALA A 251 -9.01 18.61 4.45
CA ALA A 251 -8.70 19.83 5.18
C ALA A 251 -9.87 20.83 5.12
N GLY A 252 -10.13 21.53 6.23
CA GLY A 252 -11.17 22.53 6.35
C GLY A 252 -10.83 23.85 5.62
N LYS A 253 -10.55 23.78 4.32
CA LYS A 253 -10.26 24.92 3.44
C LYS A 253 -10.80 24.72 2.04
N PHE A 254 -10.94 25.81 1.28
CA PHE A 254 -11.24 25.78 -0.16
C PHE A 254 -10.01 26.24 -0.95
N LEU A 255 -9.72 25.58 -2.07
CA LEU A 255 -8.64 25.93 -2.99
C LEU A 255 -9.16 26.55 -4.31
N GLY A 256 -10.45 26.45 -4.56
CA GLY A 256 -11.12 27.10 -5.70
C GLY A 256 -11.19 26.22 -6.95
N SER A 257 -12.03 26.67 -7.90
CA SER A 257 -12.42 25.86 -9.07
C SER A 257 -11.28 25.58 -10.05
N SER A 258 -10.28 26.44 -10.14
CA SER A 258 -9.10 26.26 -11.01
C SER A 258 -8.04 25.32 -10.43
N ALA A 259 -8.18 24.94 -9.16
CA ALA A 259 -7.26 24.03 -8.49
C ALA A 259 -7.37 22.59 -9.00
N ARG A 260 -6.31 21.79 -8.81
CA ARG A 260 -6.24 20.41 -9.33
C ARG A 260 -7.23 19.48 -8.64
N PRO A 261 -7.93 18.61 -9.39
CA PRO A 261 -8.92 17.70 -8.81
C PRO A 261 -8.25 16.60 -7.96
N LEU A 262 -9.06 15.91 -7.14
CA LEU A 262 -8.63 14.78 -6.33
C LEU A 262 -8.14 13.60 -7.19
N LEU A 263 -8.91 13.26 -8.21
CA LEU A 263 -8.65 12.18 -9.15
C LEU A 263 -8.84 12.66 -10.58
N ASP A 264 -8.00 12.17 -11.48
CA ASP A 264 -8.20 12.29 -12.93
C ASP A 264 -9.03 11.08 -13.40
N LEU A 265 -10.35 11.25 -13.33
CA LEU A 265 -11.36 10.27 -13.75
C LEU A 265 -12.29 10.92 -14.77
N PRO A 266 -12.06 10.73 -16.08
CA PRO A 266 -12.90 11.28 -17.12
C PRO A 266 -14.20 10.48 -17.28
N LEU A 267 -15.12 10.64 -16.32
CA LEU A 267 -16.45 10.01 -16.33
C LEU A 267 -17.44 10.96 -16.99
N ALA A 268 -18.22 10.45 -17.93
CA ALA A 268 -19.19 11.24 -18.69
C ALA A 268 -20.62 11.10 -18.16
N GLN A 269 -20.94 9.98 -17.49
CA GLN A 269 -22.30 9.68 -17.02
C GLN A 269 -22.31 9.25 -15.56
N MET A 270 -23.42 9.49 -14.88
CA MET A 270 -23.59 9.06 -13.47
C MET A 270 -23.47 7.53 -13.29
N SER A 271 -23.86 6.76 -14.30
CA SER A 271 -23.72 5.28 -14.28
C SER A 271 -22.26 4.79 -14.28
N GLU A 272 -21.31 5.65 -14.64
CA GLU A 272 -19.87 5.36 -14.62
C GLU A 272 -19.24 5.72 -13.26
N ALA A 273 -20.01 6.31 -12.35
CA ALA A 273 -19.50 6.74 -11.07
C ALA A 273 -18.87 5.56 -10.28
N LEU A 274 -17.71 5.78 -9.71
CA LEU A 274 -17.08 4.85 -8.82
C LEU A 274 -17.77 4.95 -7.45
N GLU A 275 -18.67 4.03 -7.16
CA GLU A 275 -19.35 3.98 -5.87
C GLU A 275 -18.41 3.54 -4.75
N LEU A 276 -18.55 4.19 -3.59
CA LEU A 276 -17.72 3.93 -2.42
C LEU A 276 -18.59 3.66 -1.19
N ASN A 277 -18.22 2.63 -0.42
CA ASN A 277 -18.74 2.40 0.91
C ASN A 277 -17.80 3.08 1.94
N ILE A 278 -18.27 4.12 2.61
CA ILE A 278 -17.53 4.79 3.67
C ILE A 278 -17.64 3.95 4.94
N VAL A 279 -16.51 3.33 5.33
CA VAL A 279 -16.45 2.44 6.50
C VAL A 279 -15.98 3.16 7.76
N GLN A 280 -15.30 4.30 7.61
CA GLN A 280 -14.89 5.12 8.74
C GLN A 280 -14.77 6.59 8.32
N MET A 281 -15.22 7.48 9.20
CA MET A 281 -14.95 8.91 9.14
C MET A 281 -14.61 9.41 10.54
N ARG A 282 -13.44 10.06 10.71
CA ARG A 282 -13.01 10.58 12.01
C ARG A 282 -12.18 11.84 11.88
N ALA A 283 -12.23 12.67 12.91
CA ALA A 283 -11.36 13.84 13.03
C ALA A 283 -9.90 13.41 13.29
N VAL A 284 -8.94 14.12 12.68
CA VAL A 284 -7.50 13.96 12.86
C VAL A 284 -6.88 15.36 12.97
N GLY A 285 -6.78 15.89 14.18
CA GLY A 285 -6.53 17.30 14.42
C GLY A 285 -7.68 18.14 13.87
N ASN A 286 -7.36 19.16 13.07
CA ASN A 286 -8.34 20.01 12.40
C ASN A 286 -8.83 19.44 11.04
N ASP A 287 -8.34 18.28 10.65
CA ASP A 287 -8.72 17.60 9.40
C ASP A 287 -9.66 16.42 9.67
N TRP A 288 -10.23 15.88 8.60
CA TRP A 288 -11.01 14.65 8.65
C TRP A 288 -10.30 13.53 7.87
N ARG A 289 -10.29 12.31 8.41
CA ARG A 289 -9.89 11.12 7.67
C ARG A 289 -11.10 10.29 7.33
N VAL A 290 -11.27 10.00 6.04
CA VAL A 290 -12.27 9.09 5.49
C VAL A 290 -11.58 7.82 5.01
N ILE A 291 -12.08 6.66 5.42
CA ILE A 291 -11.72 5.36 4.84
C ILE A 291 -12.92 4.88 4.04
N ALA A 292 -12.70 4.65 2.75
CA ALA A 292 -13.73 4.22 1.83
C ALA A 292 -13.27 3.02 0.98
N LEU A 293 -14.15 2.07 0.78
CA LEU A 293 -13.91 0.87 -0.03
C LEU A 293 -14.71 0.98 -1.33
N PRO A 294 -14.11 0.70 -2.50
CA PRO A 294 -14.87 0.63 -3.74
C PRO A 294 -15.96 -0.45 -3.65
N VAL A 295 -17.16 -0.11 -4.08
CA VAL A 295 -18.23 -1.10 -4.28
C VAL A 295 -17.87 -1.91 -5.52
N ARG A 296 -17.63 -3.20 -5.33
CA ARG A 296 -17.37 -4.12 -6.44
C ARG A 296 -18.66 -4.77 -6.89
N ALA A 297 -18.89 -4.82 -8.21
CA ALA A 297 -20.00 -5.59 -8.74
C ALA A 297 -19.84 -7.07 -8.31
N PRO A 298 -20.92 -7.76 -7.94
CA PRO A 298 -20.86 -9.18 -7.62
C PRO A 298 -20.36 -9.94 -8.86
N GLY A 299 -19.21 -10.61 -8.75
CA GLY A 299 -18.68 -11.51 -9.78
C GLY A 299 -17.49 -10.99 -10.61
N VAL A 300 -16.79 -9.96 -10.17
CA VAL A 300 -15.50 -9.53 -10.78
C VAL A 300 -14.36 -9.80 -9.80
#